data_c024f7828ed6ba57540d231406f8de59
#
_entry.id   c024f7828ed6ba57540d231406f8de59
#
_cell.length_a   1.000
_cell.length_b   1.000
_cell.length_c   1.000
_cell.angle_alpha   90.00
_cell.angle_beta   90.00
_cell.angle_gamma   90.00
#
_symmetry.space_group_name_H-M   'P 1'
#
loop_
_entity.id
_entity.type
_entity.pdbx_description
1 polymer ?
#
loop_
_entity_poly.entity_id
_entity_poly.type
_entity_poly.pdbx_seq_one_letter_code
_entity_poly.pdbx_strand_id
1 'polypeptide(L)'
;MRIFSGIQPTGDKHLGNWSGGFRQYAETQERGDAFFCIVDLHSITVEYSPDELREQTLDLAAMLFATGLDPDRSTVFIQSHVPAHTEGAWLLGSVTSFGELRRMTQFKDKADRQEFVSAGLFTYPVLQAADILLYGTDAVPVGEDQRQHIELARDIAERFNSRYGETLTLPSMVAASVGGRIMDLQEPDRKMSTTGGTAQGTVRLLDPPDVVRKKFKTAVTDSGSEVRRADDKPGIANLIEIMAVATGDAPDVVEARYDGAGYGQFKGDVAEAVVALLEPIQRRYEDLRSDPRELERLLARGAAKAREASESTLQTMLDRMGFVRSGPGRNFGAVRPRDL
;
A
#
# COMPACT_ATOMS: atom_id res chain seq x y z
N MET A 1 -14.94 4.41 11.86
CA MET A 1 -13.48 4.13 11.92
C MET A 1 -12.88 4.65 10.62
N ARG A 2 -11.85 5.48 10.73
CA ARG A 2 -11.13 6.01 9.55
C ARG A 2 -9.85 5.23 9.33
N ILE A 3 -9.62 4.83 8.08
CA ILE A 3 -8.52 3.95 7.70
C ILE A 3 -7.66 4.67 6.65
N PHE A 4 -6.35 4.60 6.80
CA PHE A 4 -5.40 5.18 5.85
C PHE A 4 -4.41 4.13 5.36
N SER A 5 -4.18 4.10 4.04
CA SER A 5 -3.16 3.25 3.41
C SER A 5 -2.35 4.07 2.42
N GLY A 6 -1.04 4.13 2.62
CA GLY A 6 -0.08 4.72 1.69
C GLY A 6 0.52 3.65 0.78
N ILE A 7 0.51 3.88 -0.54
CA ILE A 7 0.97 2.90 -1.52
C ILE A 7 1.96 3.57 -2.46
N GLN A 8 3.20 3.07 -2.49
CA GLN A 8 4.24 3.63 -3.35
C GLN A 8 4.02 3.25 -4.82
N PRO A 9 4.14 4.22 -5.76
CA PRO A 9 4.04 3.97 -7.19
C PRO A 9 5.36 3.41 -7.73
N THR A 10 5.77 2.22 -7.27
CA THR A 10 7.04 1.60 -7.66
C THR A 10 6.84 0.19 -8.19
N GLY A 11 7.51 -0.12 -9.28
CA GLY A 11 7.60 -1.45 -9.88
C GLY A 11 6.28 -2.05 -10.37
N ASP A 12 6.40 -3.06 -11.23
CA ASP A 12 5.27 -3.83 -11.72
C ASP A 12 4.56 -4.58 -10.56
N LYS A 13 3.25 -4.67 -10.64
CA LYS A 13 2.45 -5.38 -9.63
C LYS A 13 2.29 -6.85 -10.03
N HIS A 14 2.42 -7.74 -9.07
CA HIS A 14 2.36 -9.19 -9.24
C HIS A 14 1.28 -9.81 -8.36
N LEU A 15 1.00 -11.09 -8.58
CA LEU A 15 -0.04 -11.84 -7.89
C LEU A 15 0.08 -11.79 -6.36
N GLY A 16 1.31 -11.76 -5.84
CA GLY A 16 1.56 -11.57 -4.41
C GLY A 16 1.16 -10.18 -3.88
N ASN A 17 1.26 -9.11 -4.69
CA ASN A 17 0.74 -7.79 -4.34
C ASN A 17 -0.80 -7.79 -4.32
N TRP A 18 -1.42 -8.50 -5.26
CA TRP A 18 -2.88 -8.63 -5.29
C TRP A 18 -3.37 -9.35 -4.04
N SER A 19 -2.82 -10.53 -3.73
CA SER A 19 -3.20 -11.32 -2.56
C SER A 19 -2.95 -10.61 -1.23
N GLY A 20 -1.77 -9.99 -1.08
CA GLY A 20 -1.33 -9.38 0.18
C GLY A 20 -1.72 -7.90 0.36
N GLY A 21 -2.25 -7.25 -0.66
CA GLY A 21 -2.55 -5.81 -0.63
C GLY A 21 -3.86 -5.43 -1.31
N PHE A 22 -3.93 -5.47 -2.64
CA PHE A 22 -5.07 -4.92 -3.39
C PHE A 22 -6.42 -5.54 -3.02
N ARG A 23 -6.49 -6.87 -2.88
CA ARG A 23 -7.69 -7.55 -2.40
C ARG A 23 -8.14 -7.03 -1.03
N GLN A 24 -7.18 -6.83 -0.13
CA GLN A 24 -7.47 -6.33 1.21
C GLN A 24 -7.92 -4.87 1.20
N TYR A 25 -7.43 -4.04 0.27
CA TYR A 25 -7.92 -2.67 0.12
C TYR A 25 -9.39 -2.64 -0.28
N ALA A 26 -9.79 -3.50 -1.24
CA ALA A 26 -11.19 -3.65 -1.63
C ALA A 26 -12.07 -4.12 -0.47
N GLU A 27 -11.59 -5.03 0.38
CA GLU A 27 -12.29 -5.46 1.60
C GLU A 27 -12.31 -4.36 2.68
N THR A 28 -11.26 -3.55 2.77
CA THR A 28 -11.10 -2.50 3.79
C THR A 28 -12.09 -1.34 3.59
N GLN A 29 -12.41 -0.99 2.33
CA GLN A 29 -13.40 0.05 2.04
C GLN A 29 -14.80 -0.25 2.59
N GLU A 30 -15.10 -1.54 2.90
CA GLU A 30 -16.35 -1.95 3.50
C GLU A 30 -16.42 -1.70 5.01
N ARG A 31 -15.27 -1.45 5.65
CA ARG A 31 -15.13 -1.40 7.11
C ARG A 31 -15.17 0.02 7.68
N GLY A 32 -15.10 1.05 6.83
CA GLY A 32 -15.09 2.43 7.29
C GLY A 32 -14.75 3.44 6.22
N ASP A 33 -14.49 4.68 6.65
CA ASP A 33 -14.05 5.78 5.79
C ASP A 33 -12.57 5.58 5.40
N ALA A 34 -12.34 5.04 4.20
CA ALA A 34 -11.03 4.56 3.77
C ALA A 34 -10.35 5.52 2.79
N PHE A 35 -9.11 5.89 3.10
CA PHE A 35 -8.23 6.74 2.30
C PHE A 35 -7.06 5.91 1.75
N PHE A 36 -6.93 5.88 0.43
CA PHE A 36 -5.84 5.20 -0.28
C PHE A 36 -5.00 6.26 -1.01
N CYS A 37 -3.82 6.50 -0.48
CA CYS A 37 -2.91 7.54 -0.94
C CYS A 37 -1.80 6.94 -1.79
N ILE A 38 -1.67 7.36 -3.04
CA ILE A 38 -0.50 7.09 -3.88
C ILE A 38 0.59 8.04 -3.44
N VAL A 39 1.59 7.52 -2.73
CA VAL A 39 2.60 8.32 -2.02
C VAL A 39 3.79 8.66 -2.92
N ASP A 40 3.55 9.46 -3.94
CA ASP A 40 4.53 9.89 -4.94
C ASP A 40 5.65 10.78 -4.37
N LEU A 41 5.39 11.59 -3.34
CA LEU A 41 6.40 12.39 -2.68
C LEU A 41 7.44 11.53 -1.93
N HIS A 42 7.07 10.34 -1.46
CA HIS A 42 8.04 9.43 -0.88
C HIS A 42 9.00 8.85 -1.92
N SER A 43 8.58 8.74 -3.16
CA SER A 43 9.41 8.19 -4.24
C SER A 43 10.62 9.05 -4.59
N ILE A 44 10.55 10.37 -4.36
CA ILE A 44 11.66 11.30 -4.67
C ILE A 44 12.75 11.32 -3.59
N THR A 45 12.63 10.53 -2.53
CA THR A 45 13.66 10.44 -1.47
C THR A 45 14.89 9.63 -1.87
N VAL A 46 14.79 8.90 -2.97
CA VAL A 46 15.84 8.12 -3.61
C VAL A 46 15.97 8.55 -5.07
N GLU A 47 17.01 8.08 -5.76
CA GLU A 47 17.16 8.34 -7.20
C GLU A 47 15.97 7.80 -7.99
N TYR A 48 15.42 8.61 -8.90
CA TYR A 48 14.24 8.29 -9.69
C TYR A 48 14.28 8.96 -11.08
N SER A 49 13.50 8.43 -12.02
CA SER A 49 13.23 9.05 -13.32
C SER A 49 11.89 9.79 -13.26
N PRO A 50 11.82 11.09 -13.62
CA PRO A 50 10.55 11.84 -13.62
C PRO A 50 9.47 11.24 -14.52
N ASP A 51 9.84 10.70 -15.66
CA ASP A 51 8.90 10.08 -16.60
C ASP A 51 8.40 8.74 -16.07
N GLU A 52 9.29 7.92 -15.49
CA GLU A 52 8.90 6.66 -14.84
C GLU A 52 7.99 6.91 -13.63
N LEU A 53 8.28 7.91 -12.80
CA LEU A 53 7.45 8.26 -11.65
C LEU A 53 6.03 8.62 -12.09
N ARG A 54 5.91 9.43 -13.18
CA ARG A 54 4.61 9.81 -13.74
C ARG A 54 3.82 8.60 -14.22
N GLU A 55 4.45 7.75 -15.03
CA GLU A 55 3.80 6.55 -15.57
C GLU A 55 3.41 5.57 -14.46
N GLN A 56 4.31 5.27 -13.54
CA GLN A 56 4.05 4.36 -12.42
C GLN A 56 2.97 4.88 -11.48
N THR A 57 2.84 6.19 -11.32
CA THR A 57 1.76 6.82 -10.53
C THR A 57 0.40 6.60 -11.20
N LEU A 58 0.31 6.80 -12.52
CA LEU A 58 -0.93 6.56 -13.27
C LEU A 58 -1.27 5.07 -13.38
N ASP A 59 -0.26 4.22 -13.57
CA ASP A 59 -0.42 2.77 -13.58
C ASP A 59 -0.95 2.25 -12.25
N LEU A 60 -0.38 2.73 -11.14
CA LEU A 60 -0.86 2.35 -9.81
C LEU A 60 -2.30 2.84 -9.57
N ALA A 61 -2.62 4.06 -9.98
CA ALA A 61 -3.98 4.59 -9.86
C ALA A 61 -5.00 3.73 -10.64
N ALA A 62 -4.70 3.43 -11.90
CA ALA A 62 -5.54 2.56 -12.72
C ALA A 62 -5.67 1.15 -12.10
N MET A 63 -4.56 0.59 -11.58
CA MET A 63 -4.55 -0.71 -10.93
C MET A 63 -5.39 -0.74 -9.65
N LEU A 64 -5.35 0.30 -8.82
CA LEU A 64 -6.16 0.39 -7.60
C LEU A 64 -7.68 0.33 -7.92
N PHE A 65 -8.12 1.08 -8.92
CA PHE A 65 -9.51 1.02 -9.36
C PHE A 65 -9.85 -0.30 -10.08
N ALA A 66 -8.92 -0.86 -10.86
CA ALA A 66 -9.12 -2.13 -11.55
C ALA A 66 -9.23 -3.32 -10.59
N THR A 67 -8.57 -3.26 -9.45
CA THR A 67 -8.59 -4.30 -8.40
C THR A 67 -9.73 -4.16 -7.40
N GLY A 68 -10.67 -3.21 -7.62
CA GLY A 68 -11.94 -3.17 -6.91
C GLY A 68 -12.14 -2.00 -5.96
N LEU A 69 -11.23 -0.99 -5.94
CA LEU A 69 -11.52 0.23 -5.20
C LEU A 69 -12.60 1.04 -5.91
N ASP A 70 -13.69 1.31 -5.19
CA ASP A 70 -14.84 2.06 -5.65
C ASP A 70 -14.69 3.54 -5.25
N PRO A 71 -14.65 4.50 -6.20
CA PRO A 71 -14.51 5.91 -5.92
C PRO A 71 -15.71 6.52 -5.17
N ASP A 72 -16.85 5.82 -5.11
CA ASP A 72 -18.02 6.24 -4.33
C ASP A 72 -17.92 5.80 -2.86
N ARG A 73 -17.16 4.76 -2.58
CA ARG A 73 -17.02 4.13 -1.25
C ARG A 73 -15.69 4.47 -0.57
N SER A 74 -14.65 4.74 -1.33
CA SER A 74 -13.31 5.05 -0.82
C SER A 74 -12.75 6.32 -1.46
N THR A 75 -11.71 6.87 -0.84
CA THR A 75 -11.00 8.05 -1.34
C THR A 75 -9.63 7.64 -1.86
N VAL A 76 -9.49 7.55 -3.18
CA VAL A 76 -8.21 7.25 -3.85
C VAL A 76 -7.64 8.54 -4.42
N PHE A 77 -6.41 8.88 -4.07
CA PHE A 77 -5.78 10.15 -4.50
C PHE A 77 -4.26 10.07 -4.55
N ILE A 78 -3.64 11.03 -5.22
CA ILE A 78 -2.18 11.20 -5.28
C ILE A 78 -1.76 12.19 -4.18
N GLN A 79 -0.73 11.85 -3.41
CA GLN A 79 -0.24 12.61 -2.27
C GLN A 79 0.14 14.05 -2.65
N SER A 80 0.85 14.25 -3.76
CA SER A 80 1.27 15.57 -4.23
C SER A 80 0.09 16.48 -4.64
N HIS A 81 -1.10 15.91 -4.87
CA HIS A 81 -2.31 16.69 -5.15
C HIS A 81 -2.91 17.33 -3.89
N VAL A 82 -2.41 17.02 -2.69
CA VAL A 82 -2.90 17.52 -1.41
C VAL A 82 -1.76 18.20 -0.65
N PRO A 83 -1.57 19.53 -0.80
CA PRO A 83 -0.47 20.28 -0.21
C PRO A 83 -0.35 20.15 1.32
N ALA A 84 -1.47 19.86 2.00
CA ALA A 84 -1.52 19.66 3.45
C ALA A 84 -0.50 18.62 3.96
N HIS A 85 -0.14 17.61 3.16
CA HIS A 85 0.85 16.60 3.53
C HIS A 85 2.22 17.22 3.79
N THR A 86 2.70 18.08 2.88
CA THR A 86 4.00 18.74 3.02
C THR A 86 3.99 19.82 4.09
N GLU A 87 2.91 20.57 4.21
CA GLU A 87 2.74 21.57 5.24
C GLU A 87 2.65 20.91 6.64
N GLY A 88 1.83 19.87 6.77
CA GLY A 88 1.73 19.06 7.99
C GLY A 88 3.05 18.43 8.39
N ALA A 89 3.81 17.89 7.42
CA ALA A 89 5.13 17.33 7.68
C ALA A 89 6.10 18.39 8.23
N TRP A 90 6.06 19.62 7.72
CA TRP A 90 6.87 20.71 8.25
C TRP A 90 6.50 21.05 9.70
N LEU A 91 5.20 21.17 9.99
CA LEU A 91 4.71 21.45 11.36
C LEU A 91 5.10 20.33 12.33
N LEU A 92 4.86 19.07 11.96
CA LEU A 92 5.20 17.90 12.77
C LEU A 92 6.71 17.72 12.94
N GLY A 93 7.51 18.14 11.95
CA GLY A 93 8.97 18.19 12.03
C GLY A 93 9.47 19.02 13.21
N SER A 94 8.75 20.10 13.59
CA SER A 94 9.11 20.95 14.72
C SER A 94 8.95 20.29 16.10
N VAL A 95 8.18 19.19 16.16
CA VAL A 95 7.94 18.39 17.37
C VAL A 95 8.54 16.98 17.27
N THR A 96 9.30 16.69 16.21
CA THR A 96 9.97 15.40 16.00
C THR A 96 11.42 15.48 16.45
N SER A 97 11.87 14.52 17.26
CA SER A 97 13.26 14.48 17.72
C SER A 97 14.21 13.99 16.63
N PHE A 98 15.30 14.70 16.41
CA PHE A 98 16.40 14.25 15.55
C PHE A 98 16.92 12.86 15.94
N GLY A 99 17.00 12.57 17.25
CA GLY A 99 17.44 11.27 17.77
C GLY A 99 16.49 10.13 17.42
N GLU A 100 15.18 10.37 17.33
CA GLU A 100 14.18 9.38 16.90
C GLU A 100 14.39 9.03 15.43
N LEU A 101 14.48 10.03 14.56
CA LEU A 101 14.73 9.83 13.12
C LEU A 101 16.05 9.07 12.87
N ARG A 102 17.11 9.40 13.58
CA ARG A 102 18.42 8.72 13.46
C ARG A 102 18.37 7.24 13.85
N ARG A 103 17.41 6.83 14.70
CA ARG A 103 17.23 5.43 15.13
C ARG A 103 16.37 4.60 14.19
N MET A 104 15.72 5.21 13.19
CA MET A 104 14.89 4.50 12.23
C MET A 104 15.71 3.45 11.46
N THR A 105 15.30 2.18 11.54
CA THR A 105 16.01 1.06 10.93
C THR A 105 16.06 1.19 9.40
N GLN A 106 14.91 1.49 8.78
CA GLN A 106 14.85 1.65 7.32
C GLN A 106 15.71 2.82 6.80
N PHE A 107 15.88 3.90 7.59
CA PHE A 107 16.82 4.97 7.22
C PHE A 107 18.25 4.43 7.12
N LYS A 108 18.71 3.69 8.14
CA LYS A 108 20.06 3.11 8.17
C LYS A 108 20.28 2.17 6.99
N ASP A 109 19.35 1.24 6.76
CA ASP A 109 19.44 0.25 5.69
C ASP A 109 19.48 0.88 4.28
N LYS A 110 18.74 1.97 4.07
CA LYS A 110 18.72 2.69 2.80
C LYS A 110 19.94 3.60 2.63
N ALA A 111 20.36 4.28 3.70
CA ALA A 111 21.54 5.16 3.67
C ALA A 111 22.82 4.40 3.34
N ASP A 112 22.99 3.18 3.87
CA ASP A 112 24.15 2.33 3.62
C ASP A 112 24.27 1.86 2.15
N ARG A 113 23.20 1.99 1.37
CA ARG A 113 23.12 1.54 -0.04
C ARG A 113 23.21 2.69 -1.05
N GLN A 114 23.33 3.93 -0.59
CA GLN A 114 23.31 5.11 -1.46
C GLN A 114 24.61 5.91 -1.30
N GLU A 115 25.15 6.38 -2.44
CA GLU A 115 26.26 7.30 -2.47
C GLU A 115 25.87 8.70 -1.98
N PHE A 116 24.62 9.13 -2.33
CA PHE A 116 24.04 10.39 -1.88
C PHE A 116 22.84 10.15 -0.99
N VAL A 117 22.93 10.54 0.28
CA VAL A 117 21.85 10.46 1.26
C VAL A 117 21.15 11.81 1.36
N SER A 118 19.95 11.92 0.82
CA SER A 118 19.17 13.14 0.84
C SER A 118 18.61 13.46 2.24
N ALA A 119 18.36 14.75 2.52
CA ALA A 119 17.60 15.15 3.71
C ALA A 119 16.19 14.54 3.71
N GLY A 120 15.56 14.38 2.52
CA GLY A 120 14.28 13.71 2.36
C GLY A 120 14.30 12.27 2.85
N LEU A 121 15.37 11.51 2.59
CA LEU A 121 15.52 10.14 3.10
C LEU A 121 15.63 10.11 4.64
N PHE A 122 16.16 11.15 5.27
CA PHE A 122 16.20 11.26 6.73
C PHE A 122 14.85 11.63 7.33
N THR A 123 14.07 12.50 6.65
CA THR A 123 12.85 13.11 7.20
C THR A 123 11.56 12.47 6.70
N TYR A 124 11.60 11.52 5.72
CA TYR A 124 10.37 10.90 5.21
C TYR A 124 9.46 10.28 6.30
N PRO A 125 9.96 9.79 7.46
CA PRO A 125 9.06 9.27 8.48
C PRO A 125 8.12 10.34 9.07
N VAL A 126 8.54 11.62 9.02
CA VAL A 126 7.68 12.75 9.42
C VAL A 126 6.59 13.01 8.39
N LEU A 127 6.92 12.91 7.09
CA LEU A 127 5.93 13.00 6.02
C LEU A 127 4.93 11.85 6.13
N GLN A 128 5.38 10.63 6.42
CA GLN A 128 4.49 9.49 6.65
C GLN A 128 3.60 9.71 7.89
N ALA A 129 4.11 10.30 8.96
CA ALA A 129 3.29 10.69 10.11
C ALA A 129 2.23 11.72 9.71
N ALA A 130 2.58 12.72 8.89
CA ALA A 130 1.61 13.71 8.37
C ALA A 130 0.53 13.05 7.51
N ASP A 131 0.91 12.13 6.62
CA ASP A 131 -0.02 11.37 5.78
C ASP A 131 -1.13 10.68 6.61
N ILE A 132 -0.77 10.17 7.77
CA ILE A 132 -1.68 9.44 8.65
C ILE A 132 -2.48 10.40 9.56
N LEU A 133 -1.79 11.33 10.22
CA LEU A 133 -2.36 12.14 11.28
C LEU A 133 -3.32 13.23 10.78
N LEU A 134 -3.09 13.77 9.58
CA LEU A 134 -3.94 14.80 8.98
C LEU A 134 -5.39 14.36 8.78
N TYR A 135 -5.62 13.08 8.60
CA TYR A 135 -6.94 12.52 8.38
C TYR A 135 -7.65 12.08 9.66
N GLY A 136 -7.03 12.25 10.84
CA GLY A 136 -7.59 11.72 12.09
C GLY A 136 -7.76 10.20 12.02
N THR A 137 -6.76 9.51 11.48
CA THR A 137 -6.78 8.07 11.21
C THR A 137 -6.84 7.24 12.49
N ASP A 138 -7.80 6.32 12.57
CA ASP A 138 -7.90 5.35 13.66
C ASP A 138 -7.02 4.11 13.43
N ALA A 139 -6.96 3.64 12.17
CA ALA A 139 -6.33 2.37 11.82
C ALA A 139 -5.48 2.46 10.56
N VAL A 140 -4.28 1.87 10.60
CA VAL A 140 -3.35 1.78 9.47
C VAL A 140 -3.03 0.32 9.21
N PRO A 141 -3.58 -0.28 8.13
CA PRO A 141 -3.29 -1.67 7.74
C PRO A 141 -1.91 -1.75 7.08
N VAL A 142 -0.93 -2.24 7.81
CA VAL A 142 0.47 -2.34 7.35
C VAL A 142 1.14 -3.62 7.84
N GLY A 143 2.23 -3.99 7.16
CA GLY A 143 3.11 -5.08 7.57
C GLY A 143 3.95 -4.73 8.81
N GLU A 144 4.55 -5.74 9.41
CA GLU A 144 5.38 -5.61 10.61
C GLU A 144 6.59 -4.68 10.42
N ASP A 145 7.11 -4.60 9.19
CA ASP A 145 8.20 -3.71 8.79
C ASP A 145 7.86 -2.21 8.93
N GLN A 146 6.57 -1.86 9.02
CA GLN A 146 6.09 -0.49 9.22
C GLN A 146 5.77 -0.15 10.69
N ARG A 147 5.91 -1.11 11.62
CA ARG A 147 5.61 -0.89 13.04
C ARG A 147 6.31 0.34 13.60
N GLN A 148 7.62 0.47 13.36
CA GLN A 148 8.43 1.57 13.89
C GLN A 148 7.95 2.94 13.37
N HIS A 149 7.42 3.01 12.14
CA HIS A 149 6.86 4.25 11.60
C HIS A 149 5.54 4.63 12.27
N ILE A 150 4.68 3.64 12.55
CA ILE A 150 3.42 3.90 13.26
C ILE A 150 3.68 4.30 14.71
N GLU A 151 4.64 3.68 15.38
CA GLU A 151 5.07 4.09 16.73
C GLU A 151 5.59 5.53 16.73
N LEU A 152 6.45 5.91 15.76
CA LEU A 152 6.91 7.29 15.61
C LEU A 152 5.75 8.27 15.37
N ALA A 153 4.79 7.92 14.50
CA ALA A 153 3.62 8.76 14.26
C ALA A 153 2.79 8.97 15.55
N ARG A 154 2.65 7.94 16.38
CA ARG A 154 2.00 8.04 17.70
C ARG A 154 2.77 8.95 18.64
N ASP A 155 4.10 8.77 18.77
CA ASP A 155 4.95 9.59 19.63
C ASP A 155 4.90 11.08 19.23
N ILE A 156 4.87 11.35 17.92
CA ILE A 156 4.71 12.71 17.39
C ILE A 156 3.34 13.28 17.77
N ALA A 157 2.26 12.50 17.62
CA ALA A 157 0.90 12.93 17.96
C ALA A 157 0.74 13.19 19.45
N GLU A 158 1.25 12.29 20.30
CA GLU A 158 1.21 12.46 21.76
C GLU A 158 1.96 13.72 22.21
N ARG A 159 3.15 13.96 21.64
CA ARG A 159 3.96 15.15 21.92
C ARG A 159 3.30 16.43 21.44
N PHE A 160 2.69 16.40 20.25
CA PHE A 160 1.93 17.54 19.73
C PHE A 160 0.73 17.85 20.66
N ASN A 161 -0.06 16.84 20.97
CA ASN A 161 -1.25 16.98 21.84
C ASN A 161 -0.88 17.48 23.24
N SER A 162 0.20 16.97 23.81
CA SER A 162 0.70 17.42 25.11
C SER A 162 1.14 18.89 25.09
N ARG A 163 1.76 19.34 23.99
CA ARG A 163 2.31 20.71 23.90
C ARG A 163 1.28 21.75 23.50
N TYR A 164 0.37 21.40 22.59
CA TYR A 164 -0.56 22.33 21.97
C TYR A 164 -2.03 22.03 22.24
N GLY A 165 -2.32 20.93 22.94
CA GLY A 165 -3.67 20.47 23.26
C GLY A 165 -4.19 19.43 22.27
N GLU A 166 -5.17 18.62 22.72
CA GLU A 166 -5.75 17.49 21.98
C GLU A 166 -6.20 17.88 20.56
N THR A 167 -5.48 17.38 19.55
CA THR A 167 -5.69 17.71 18.14
C THR A 167 -5.59 16.49 17.23
N LEU A 168 -4.58 15.65 17.46
CA LEU A 168 -4.23 14.53 16.60
C LEU A 168 -4.74 13.22 17.18
N THR A 169 -5.42 12.43 16.39
CA THR A 169 -5.82 11.06 16.74
C THR A 169 -4.59 10.16 16.76
N LEU A 170 -4.48 9.28 17.75
CA LEU A 170 -3.40 8.30 17.84
C LEU A 170 -3.75 7.07 17.00
N PRO A 171 -3.05 6.83 15.89
CA PRO A 171 -3.37 5.72 15.00
C PRO A 171 -2.99 4.37 15.64
N SER A 172 -3.72 3.32 15.30
CA SER A 172 -3.41 1.95 15.64
C SER A 172 -2.91 1.18 14.42
N MET A 173 -1.84 0.40 14.57
CA MET A 173 -1.46 -0.57 13.57
C MET A 173 -2.49 -1.71 13.55
N VAL A 174 -3.03 -1.99 12.38
CA VAL A 174 -3.83 -3.19 12.14
C VAL A 174 -2.99 -4.12 11.28
N ALA A 175 -2.79 -5.35 11.74
CA ALA A 175 -2.11 -6.34 10.93
C ALA A 175 -2.88 -6.48 9.61
N ALA A 176 -2.18 -6.30 8.48
CA ALA A 176 -2.75 -6.63 7.19
C ALA A 176 -3.22 -8.08 7.28
N SER A 177 -4.49 -8.36 6.90
CA SER A 177 -4.99 -9.73 6.92
C SER A 177 -4.04 -10.58 6.07
N VAL A 178 -3.68 -11.76 6.57
CA VAL A 178 -2.72 -12.64 5.88
C VAL A 178 -3.40 -13.15 4.62
N GLY A 179 -3.25 -12.42 3.52
CA GLY A 179 -3.46 -13.01 2.19
C GLY A 179 -2.42 -14.13 2.01
N GLY A 180 -2.77 -15.21 1.33
CA GLY A 180 -1.86 -16.33 1.10
C GLY A 180 -0.47 -15.81 0.69
N ARG A 181 0.56 -16.30 1.35
CA ARG A 181 1.95 -15.92 1.05
C ARG A 181 2.35 -16.57 -0.28
N ILE A 182 2.23 -15.82 -1.36
CA ILE A 182 2.58 -16.31 -2.69
C ILE A 182 4.09 -16.31 -2.87
N MET A 183 4.63 -17.48 -3.23
CA MET A 183 6.05 -17.71 -3.47
C MET A 183 6.35 -17.67 -4.98
N ASP A 184 7.63 -17.47 -5.34
CA ASP A 184 8.11 -17.53 -6.72
C ASP A 184 7.87 -18.91 -7.30
N LEU A 185 7.44 -19.02 -8.57
CA LEU A 185 7.11 -20.30 -9.20
C LEU A 185 8.35 -21.16 -9.53
N GLN A 186 9.53 -20.54 -9.61
CA GLN A 186 10.79 -21.25 -9.89
C GLN A 186 11.58 -21.50 -8.60
N GLU A 187 11.44 -20.63 -7.60
CA GLU A 187 12.12 -20.70 -6.31
C GLU A 187 11.08 -20.66 -5.18
N PRO A 188 10.34 -21.77 -4.92
CA PRO A 188 9.18 -21.76 -4.02
C PRO A 188 9.51 -21.50 -2.53
N ASP A 189 10.77 -21.42 -2.18
CA ASP A 189 11.24 -20.99 -0.85
C ASP A 189 11.37 -19.46 -0.74
N ARG A 190 11.28 -18.73 -1.85
CA ARG A 190 11.37 -17.28 -1.92
C ARG A 190 10.02 -16.65 -2.19
N LYS A 191 9.73 -15.53 -1.51
CA LYS A 191 8.51 -14.76 -1.80
C LYS A 191 8.54 -14.20 -3.22
N MET A 192 7.42 -14.30 -3.94
CA MET A 192 7.26 -13.69 -5.26
C MET A 192 7.58 -12.18 -5.21
N SER A 193 8.43 -11.71 -6.12
CA SER A 193 8.92 -10.34 -6.15
C SER A 193 9.35 -9.94 -7.54
N THR A 194 9.09 -8.70 -7.96
CA THR A 194 9.58 -8.15 -9.24
C THR A 194 11.04 -7.72 -9.18
N THR A 195 11.59 -7.43 -8.01
CA THR A 195 12.97 -6.94 -7.85
C THR A 195 13.96 -8.03 -7.42
N GLY A 196 13.48 -9.09 -6.79
CA GLY A 196 14.32 -10.17 -6.27
C GLY A 196 13.92 -11.56 -6.72
N GLY A 197 12.80 -11.71 -7.45
CA GLY A 197 12.33 -12.97 -8.02
C GLY A 197 12.85 -13.20 -9.43
N THR A 198 12.55 -14.39 -9.97
CA THR A 198 12.85 -14.72 -11.36
C THR A 198 11.75 -14.17 -12.29
N ALA A 199 12.10 -13.75 -13.51
CA ALA A 199 11.10 -13.30 -14.49
C ALA A 199 10.09 -14.41 -14.82
N GLN A 200 10.52 -15.66 -14.81
CA GLN A 200 9.69 -16.85 -15.07
C GLN A 200 8.86 -17.26 -13.84
N GLY A 201 9.34 -16.97 -12.64
CA GLY A 201 8.66 -17.32 -11.39
C GLY A 201 7.69 -16.25 -10.87
N THR A 202 7.78 -15.03 -11.40
CA THR A 202 6.94 -13.91 -11.00
C THR A 202 5.75 -13.73 -11.95
N VAL A 203 4.52 -13.92 -11.50
CA VAL A 203 3.29 -13.68 -12.27
C VAL A 203 2.86 -12.23 -12.05
N ARG A 204 2.97 -11.39 -13.11
CA ARG A 204 2.51 -10.00 -13.07
C ARG A 204 1.00 -9.92 -13.28
N LEU A 205 0.35 -8.92 -12.73
CA LEU A 205 -1.10 -8.73 -12.91
C LEU A 205 -1.49 -8.43 -14.37
N LEU A 206 -0.55 -7.88 -15.14
CA LEU A 206 -0.74 -7.56 -16.56
C LEU A 206 -0.08 -8.58 -17.50
N ASP A 207 0.35 -9.74 -17.02
CA ASP A 207 0.85 -10.81 -17.90
C ASP A 207 -0.27 -11.31 -18.83
N PRO A 208 -0.04 -11.42 -20.14
CA PRO A 208 -1.00 -12.01 -21.07
C PRO A 208 -1.33 -13.47 -20.69
N PRO A 209 -2.52 -13.99 -21.05
CA PRO A 209 -2.96 -15.34 -20.66
C PRO A 209 -2.00 -16.47 -21.07
N ASP A 210 -1.38 -16.36 -22.24
CA ASP A 210 -0.40 -17.35 -22.73
C ASP A 210 0.90 -17.32 -21.91
N VAL A 211 1.33 -16.15 -21.46
CA VAL A 211 2.49 -15.99 -20.57
C VAL A 211 2.18 -16.59 -19.21
N VAL A 212 0.99 -16.35 -18.65
CA VAL A 212 0.54 -16.95 -17.37
C VAL A 212 0.57 -18.47 -17.49
N ARG A 213 -0.08 -19.04 -18.52
CA ARG A 213 -0.10 -20.50 -18.77
C ARG A 213 1.30 -21.09 -18.86
N LYS A 214 2.21 -20.41 -19.57
CA LYS A 214 3.61 -20.86 -19.70
C LYS A 214 4.32 -20.87 -18.36
N LYS A 215 4.17 -19.83 -17.54
CA LYS A 215 4.77 -19.74 -16.21
C LYS A 215 4.32 -20.87 -15.30
N PHE A 216 3.01 -21.15 -15.23
CA PHE A 216 2.49 -22.26 -14.43
C PHE A 216 2.90 -23.63 -14.95
N LYS A 217 2.90 -23.83 -16.27
CA LYS A 217 3.35 -25.10 -16.87
C LYS A 217 4.79 -25.46 -16.46
N THR A 218 5.66 -24.44 -16.34
CA THR A 218 7.08 -24.63 -16.01
C THR A 218 7.38 -24.40 -14.52
N ALA A 219 6.37 -24.15 -13.68
CA ALA A 219 6.56 -24.00 -12.25
C ALA A 219 7.26 -25.21 -11.65
N VAL A 220 8.22 -24.95 -10.75
CA VAL A 220 9.00 -26.02 -10.11
C VAL A 220 8.13 -26.78 -9.10
N THR A 221 8.19 -28.11 -9.17
CA THR A 221 7.52 -29.02 -8.24
C THR A 221 8.46 -30.19 -7.94
N ASP A 222 8.20 -30.92 -6.87
CA ASP A 222 8.91 -32.16 -6.55
C ASP A 222 8.70 -33.28 -7.62
N SER A 223 9.35 -34.39 -7.47
CA SER A 223 9.28 -35.56 -8.37
C SER A 223 8.06 -36.46 -8.14
N GLY A 224 7.17 -36.10 -7.21
CA GLY A 224 5.96 -36.85 -6.90
C GLY A 224 4.81 -36.58 -7.86
N SER A 225 3.60 -37.01 -7.48
CA SER A 225 2.36 -36.75 -8.24
C SER A 225 1.18 -36.28 -7.38
N GLU A 226 1.30 -36.39 -6.06
CA GLU A 226 0.21 -36.05 -5.13
C GLU A 226 0.07 -34.56 -4.87
N VAL A 227 -1.10 -34.01 -5.11
CA VAL A 227 -1.43 -32.62 -4.85
C VAL A 227 -1.83 -32.44 -3.38
N ARG A 228 -0.83 -32.24 -2.52
CA ARG A 228 -1.03 -31.98 -1.09
C ARG A 228 0.02 -31.03 -0.54
N ARG A 229 -0.34 -30.28 0.50
CA ARG A 229 0.63 -29.44 1.23
C ARG A 229 1.47 -30.33 2.16
N ALA A 230 2.79 -30.19 2.04
CA ALA A 230 3.75 -30.84 2.92
C ALA A 230 5.09 -30.09 2.86
N ASP A 231 5.89 -30.20 3.89
CA ASP A 231 7.21 -29.52 4.00
C ASP A 231 8.17 -29.92 2.88
N ASP A 232 8.05 -31.15 2.38
CA ASP A 232 8.83 -31.70 1.27
C ASP A 232 8.27 -31.32 -0.13
N LYS A 233 7.17 -30.56 -0.19
CA LYS A 233 6.46 -30.17 -1.43
C LYS A 233 6.23 -28.66 -1.55
N PRO A 234 7.25 -27.80 -1.38
CA PRO A 234 7.04 -26.35 -1.34
C PRO A 234 6.42 -25.79 -2.62
N GLY A 235 6.78 -26.33 -3.80
CA GLY A 235 6.21 -25.91 -5.08
C GLY A 235 4.72 -26.23 -5.21
N ILE A 236 4.30 -27.44 -4.81
CA ILE A 236 2.87 -27.81 -4.82
C ILE A 236 2.10 -27.04 -3.75
N ALA A 237 2.64 -26.86 -2.57
CA ALA A 237 2.03 -26.07 -1.51
C ALA A 237 1.79 -24.63 -1.99
N ASN A 238 2.76 -24.01 -2.68
CA ASN A 238 2.58 -22.69 -3.29
C ASN A 238 1.47 -22.67 -4.36
N LEU A 239 1.39 -23.66 -5.22
CA LEU A 239 0.33 -23.75 -6.24
C LEU A 239 -1.06 -23.92 -5.62
N ILE A 240 -1.18 -24.66 -4.52
CA ILE A 240 -2.43 -24.81 -3.75
C ILE A 240 -2.84 -23.44 -3.16
N GLU A 241 -1.91 -22.71 -2.56
CA GLU A 241 -2.18 -21.34 -2.07
C GLU A 241 -2.59 -20.38 -3.19
N ILE A 242 -1.94 -20.45 -4.36
CA ILE A 242 -2.31 -19.64 -5.52
C ILE A 242 -3.72 -20.00 -6.00
N MET A 243 -4.07 -21.29 -6.08
CA MET A 243 -5.41 -21.73 -6.46
C MET A 243 -6.46 -21.23 -5.46
N ALA A 244 -6.20 -21.39 -4.17
CA ALA A 244 -7.05 -20.91 -3.10
C ALA A 244 -7.29 -19.39 -3.18
N VAL A 245 -6.23 -18.63 -3.45
CA VAL A 245 -6.31 -17.17 -3.67
C VAL A 245 -7.11 -16.82 -4.91
N ALA A 246 -6.94 -17.57 -6.01
CA ALA A 246 -7.60 -17.29 -7.29
C ALA A 246 -9.10 -17.64 -7.28
N THR A 247 -9.48 -18.73 -6.58
CA THR A 247 -10.86 -19.20 -6.54
C THR A 247 -11.66 -18.71 -5.32
N GLY A 248 -10.95 -18.29 -4.26
CA GLY A 248 -11.57 -18.00 -2.96
C GLY A 248 -11.86 -19.24 -2.11
N ASP A 249 -11.49 -20.43 -2.55
CA ASP A 249 -11.61 -21.67 -1.80
C ASP A 249 -10.59 -21.75 -0.66
N ALA A 250 -10.89 -22.53 0.38
CA ALA A 250 -9.88 -22.86 1.39
C ALA A 250 -8.83 -23.84 0.80
N PRO A 251 -7.55 -23.77 1.19
CA PRO A 251 -6.52 -24.68 0.70
C PRO A 251 -6.87 -26.19 0.85
N ASP A 252 -7.52 -26.57 1.95
CA ASP A 252 -7.94 -27.96 2.19
C ASP A 252 -9.01 -28.43 1.18
N VAL A 253 -9.88 -27.53 0.73
CA VAL A 253 -10.88 -27.80 -0.32
C VAL A 253 -10.18 -28.02 -1.67
N VAL A 254 -9.13 -27.25 -1.95
CA VAL A 254 -8.31 -27.42 -3.15
C VAL A 254 -7.63 -28.78 -3.12
N GLU A 255 -6.95 -29.17 -2.02
CA GLU A 255 -6.30 -30.48 -1.88
C GLU A 255 -7.31 -31.63 -2.14
N ALA A 256 -8.48 -31.59 -1.48
CA ALA A 256 -9.49 -32.62 -1.62
C ALA A 256 -10.04 -32.74 -3.07
N ARG A 257 -10.15 -31.61 -3.78
CA ARG A 257 -10.59 -31.59 -5.20
C ARG A 257 -9.63 -32.29 -6.14
N TYR A 258 -8.32 -32.23 -5.83
CA TYR A 258 -7.24 -32.77 -6.66
C TYR A 258 -6.64 -34.06 -6.12
N ASP A 259 -7.34 -34.72 -5.18
CA ASP A 259 -6.93 -36.05 -4.72
C ASP A 259 -6.91 -37.05 -5.90
N GLY A 260 -5.77 -37.69 -6.12
CA GLY A 260 -5.52 -38.56 -7.25
C GLY A 260 -5.24 -37.88 -8.60
N ALA A 261 -5.27 -36.56 -8.68
CA ALA A 261 -4.91 -35.83 -9.89
C ALA A 261 -3.38 -35.68 -10.02
N GLY A 262 -2.88 -35.70 -11.26
CA GLY A 262 -1.45 -35.47 -11.52
C GLY A 262 -1.10 -33.97 -11.60
N TYR A 263 0.19 -33.63 -11.37
CA TYR A 263 0.70 -32.25 -11.40
C TYR A 263 0.43 -31.50 -12.71
N GLY A 264 0.44 -32.22 -13.85
CA GLY A 264 0.18 -31.59 -15.16
C GLY A 264 -1.23 -31.00 -15.27
N GLN A 265 -2.25 -31.77 -14.82
CA GLN A 265 -3.62 -31.30 -14.75
C GLN A 265 -3.75 -30.16 -13.76
N PHE A 266 -3.25 -30.32 -12.53
CA PHE A 266 -3.36 -29.31 -11.48
C PHE A 266 -2.71 -27.98 -11.89
N LYS A 267 -1.49 -27.98 -12.46
CA LYS A 267 -0.84 -26.77 -12.99
C LYS A 267 -1.64 -26.08 -14.08
N GLY A 268 -2.30 -26.85 -14.95
CA GLY A 268 -3.18 -26.32 -15.97
C GLY A 268 -4.38 -25.62 -15.37
N ASP A 269 -5.05 -26.24 -14.42
CA ASP A 269 -6.24 -25.70 -13.76
C ASP A 269 -5.92 -24.45 -12.91
N VAL A 270 -4.75 -24.42 -12.22
CA VAL A 270 -4.26 -23.23 -11.51
C VAL A 270 -4.01 -22.10 -12.50
N ALA A 271 -3.40 -22.38 -13.65
CA ALA A 271 -3.17 -21.36 -14.67
C ALA A 271 -4.48 -20.74 -15.17
N GLU A 272 -5.51 -21.55 -15.47
CA GLU A 272 -6.81 -21.07 -15.91
C GLU A 272 -7.53 -20.29 -14.81
N ALA A 273 -7.46 -20.71 -13.55
CA ALA A 273 -8.03 -19.98 -12.44
C ALA A 273 -7.38 -18.59 -12.27
N VAL A 274 -6.06 -18.50 -12.41
CA VAL A 274 -5.34 -17.22 -12.38
C VAL A 274 -5.67 -16.36 -13.58
N VAL A 275 -5.75 -16.91 -14.80
CA VAL A 275 -6.19 -16.17 -15.99
C VAL A 275 -7.59 -15.59 -15.79
N ALA A 276 -8.53 -16.39 -15.28
CA ALA A 276 -9.89 -15.94 -15.01
C ALA A 276 -9.96 -14.84 -13.93
N LEU A 277 -9.08 -14.88 -12.93
CA LEU A 277 -8.93 -13.83 -11.93
C LEU A 277 -8.39 -12.52 -12.54
N LEU A 278 -7.38 -12.62 -13.41
CA LEU A 278 -6.69 -11.46 -13.96
C LEU A 278 -7.46 -10.78 -15.09
N GLU A 279 -8.24 -11.51 -15.88
CA GLU A 279 -8.95 -10.97 -17.05
C GLU A 279 -9.83 -9.74 -16.73
N PRO A 280 -10.72 -9.74 -15.73
CA PRO A 280 -11.51 -8.55 -15.39
C PRO A 280 -10.65 -7.38 -14.90
N ILE A 281 -9.56 -7.66 -14.17
CA ILE A 281 -8.61 -6.63 -13.70
C ILE A 281 -7.91 -5.99 -14.90
N GLN A 282 -7.40 -6.79 -15.82
CA GLN A 282 -6.70 -6.31 -17.02
C GLN A 282 -7.61 -5.47 -17.90
N ARG A 283 -8.85 -5.95 -18.15
CA ARG A 283 -9.84 -5.19 -18.93
C ARG A 283 -10.13 -3.83 -18.29
N ARG A 284 -10.42 -3.80 -17.00
CA ARG A 284 -10.71 -2.54 -16.30
C ARG A 284 -9.49 -1.61 -16.26
N TYR A 285 -8.29 -2.16 -16.11
CA TYR A 285 -7.04 -1.39 -16.18
C TYR A 285 -6.86 -0.77 -17.57
N GLU A 286 -7.04 -1.54 -18.65
CA GLU A 286 -6.95 -1.05 -20.03
C GLU A 286 -7.97 0.04 -20.32
N ASP A 287 -9.22 -0.12 -19.88
CA ASP A 287 -10.27 0.90 -20.01
C ASP A 287 -9.82 2.23 -19.39
N LEU A 288 -9.28 2.20 -18.18
CA LEU A 288 -8.82 3.41 -17.46
C LEU A 288 -7.56 4.02 -18.09
N ARG A 289 -6.61 3.20 -18.58
CA ARG A 289 -5.39 3.69 -19.19
C ARG A 289 -5.64 4.24 -20.61
N SER A 290 -6.65 3.74 -21.31
CA SER A 290 -7.06 4.25 -22.62
C SER A 290 -7.91 5.52 -22.55
N ASP A 291 -8.48 5.84 -21.36
CA ASP A 291 -9.20 7.10 -21.09
C ASP A 291 -8.52 7.92 -19.97
N PRO A 292 -7.45 8.66 -20.28
CA PRO A 292 -6.75 9.48 -19.28
C PRO A 292 -7.64 10.51 -18.60
N ARG A 293 -8.67 11.01 -19.28
CA ARG A 293 -9.59 12.03 -18.71
C ARG A 293 -10.44 11.43 -17.59
N GLU A 294 -10.91 10.20 -17.77
CA GLU A 294 -11.67 9.52 -16.72
C GLU A 294 -10.78 9.24 -15.50
N LEU A 295 -9.57 8.75 -15.70
CA LEU A 295 -8.62 8.52 -14.61
C LEU A 295 -8.28 9.82 -13.87
N GLU A 296 -8.00 10.91 -14.59
CA GLU A 296 -7.77 12.23 -14.01
C GLU A 296 -8.98 12.74 -13.21
N ARG A 297 -10.20 12.54 -13.73
CA ARG A 297 -11.45 12.91 -13.05
C ARG A 297 -11.62 12.15 -11.72
N LEU A 298 -11.34 10.85 -11.70
CA LEU A 298 -11.42 10.03 -10.51
C LEU A 298 -10.40 10.49 -9.45
N LEU A 299 -9.16 10.74 -9.86
CA LEU A 299 -8.09 11.21 -8.99
C LEU A 299 -8.35 12.64 -8.46
N ALA A 300 -8.88 13.54 -9.30
CA ALA A 300 -9.26 14.89 -8.88
C ALA A 300 -10.38 14.88 -7.84
N ARG A 301 -11.37 13.99 -8.00
CA ARG A 301 -12.44 13.77 -7.03
C ARG A 301 -11.88 13.26 -5.69
N GLY A 302 -10.99 12.29 -5.72
CA GLY A 302 -10.32 11.78 -4.52
C GLY A 302 -9.49 12.84 -3.83
N ALA A 303 -8.71 13.63 -4.59
CA ALA A 303 -7.92 14.72 -4.07
C ALA A 303 -8.77 15.83 -3.43
N ALA A 304 -9.95 16.13 -3.99
CA ALA A 304 -10.88 17.11 -3.39
C ALA A 304 -11.38 16.64 -2.03
N LYS A 305 -11.83 15.37 -1.92
CA LYS A 305 -12.26 14.76 -0.64
C LYS A 305 -11.10 14.73 0.37
N ALA A 306 -9.89 14.36 -0.08
CA ALA A 306 -8.71 14.30 0.77
C ALA A 306 -8.29 15.70 1.29
N ARG A 307 -8.34 16.73 0.45
CA ARG A 307 -8.09 18.12 0.88
C ARG A 307 -9.10 18.56 1.95
N GLU A 308 -10.38 18.34 1.72
CA GLU A 308 -11.43 18.67 2.69
C GLU A 308 -11.21 17.98 4.04
N ALA A 309 -10.89 16.68 4.02
CA ALA A 309 -10.67 15.89 5.23
C ALA A 309 -9.42 16.31 6.01
N SER A 310 -8.32 16.66 5.31
CA SER A 310 -7.05 17.05 5.93
C SER A 310 -7.03 18.52 6.38
N GLU A 311 -7.76 19.39 5.71
CA GLU A 311 -7.76 20.84 5.97
C GLU A 311 -8.18 21.16 7.40
N SER A 312 -9.21 20.50 7.93
CA SER A 312 -9.70 20.75 9.29
C SER A 312 -8.62 20.50 10.35
N THR A 313 -7.87 19.39 10.21
CA THR A 313 -6.79 19.06 11.13
C THR A 313 -5.64 20.05 10.98
N LEU A 314 -5.21 20.33 9.75
CA LEU A 314 -4.12 21.26 9.45
C LEU A 314 -4.41 22.67 10.04
N GLN A 315 -5.61 23.20 9.81
CA GLN A 315 -5.99 24.50 10.34
C GLN A 315 -6.02 24.53 11.88
N THR A 316 -6.48 23.46 12.51
CA THR A 316 -6.44 23.33 13.97
C THR A 316 -5.00 23.28 14.49
N MET A 317 -4.08 22.59 13.79
CA MET A 317 -2.66 22.57 14.14
C MET A 317 -2.07 23.99 14.05
N LEU A 318 -2.30 24.70 12.95
CA LEU A 318 -1.80 26.08 12.75
C LEU A 318 -2.31 27.02 13.84
N ASP A 319 -3.60 26.99 14.16
CA ASP A 319 -4.19 27.83 15.19
C ASP A 319 -3.58 27.57 16.58
N ARG A 320 -3.43 26.32 16.95
CA ARG A 320 -2.88 25.92 18.25
C ARG A 320 -1.40 26.21 18.38
N MET A 321 -0.66 26.14 17.28
CA MET A 321 0.76 26.55 17.22
C MET A 321 0.94 28.08 17.19
N GLY A 322 -0.14 28.87 17.04
CA GLY A 322 -0.10 30.33 17.10
C GLY A 322 0.18 31.02 15.76
N PHE A 323 -0.04 30.34 14.63
CA PHE A 323 0.12 30.97 13.31
C PHE A 323 -1.02 31.94 13.02
N VAL A 324 -0.67 33.10 12.44
CA VAL A 324 -1.65 34.11 12.00
C VAL A 324 -2.28 33.67 10.68
N ARG A 325 -3.60 33.63 10.62
CA ARG A 325 -4.34 33.29 9.39
C ARG A 325 -4.29 34.42 8.36
N SER A 326 -4.23 34.06 7.08
CA SER A 326 -4.20 34.99 5.94
C SER A 326 -5.57 35.48 5.48
N GLY A 327 -6.60 35.53 6.35
CA GLY A 327 -7.97 35.96 5.97
C GLY A 327 -8.87 36.19 7.17
N PRO A 328 -10.13 36.69 6.97
CA PRO A 328 -11.06 36.90 8.07
C PRO A 328 -11.35 35.55 8.76
N GLY A 329 -10.70 35.38 9.92
CA GLY A 329 -10.78 34.16 10.69
C GLY A 329 -12.19 33.86 11.18
N ARG A 330 -12.67 32.63 11.06
CA ARG A 330 -13.72 32.12 11.93
C ARG A 330 -13.15 32.06 13.35
N ASN A 331 -13.71 32.84 14.27
CA ASN A 331 -13.37 32.83 15.69
C ASN A 331 -13.67 31.44 16.27
N PHE A 332 -12.66 30.58 16.39
CA PHE A 332 -12.70 29.48 17.36
C PHE A 332 -12.27 30.07 18.70
N GLY A 333 -13.12 29.93 19.73
CA GLY A 333 -12.93 30.56 21.03
C GLY A 333 -11.50 30.38 21.57
N ALA A 334 -10.96 31.47 22.10
CA ALA A 334 -9.61 31.54 22.63
C ALA A 334 -9.38 30.46 23.72
N VAL A 335 -8.58 29.46 23.39
CA VAL A 335 -7.98 28.59 24.40
C VAL A 335 -6.86 29.40 25.04
N ARG A 336 -7.05 29.83 26.29
CA ARG A 336 -5.99 30.47 27.08
C ARG A 336 -4.84 29.47 27.26
N PRO A 337 -3.57 29.89 27.06
CA PRO A 337 -2.43 29.09 27.48
C PRO A 337 -2.59 28.81 28.97
N ARG A 338 -2.46 27.54 29.37
CA ARG A 338 -2.27 27.21 30.79
C ARG A 338 -0.90 27.73 31.19
N ASP A 339 -0.86 28.45 32.26
CA ASP A 339 0.33 29.00 32.89
C ASP A 339 1.42 27.91 32.99
N LEU A 340 2.61 28.25 32.53
CA LEU A 340 3.86 27.48 32.71
C LEU A 340 4.28 27.48 34.16
#